data_a82cff27dc129b0bcf3707b5747f1da6
#
_entry.id   a82cff27dc129b0bcf3707b5747f1da6
#
_cell.length_a   1.000
_cell.length_b   1.000
_cell.length_c   1.000
_cell.angle_alpha   90.00
_cell.angle_beta   90.00
_cell.angle_gamma   90.00
#
_symmetry.space_group_name_H-M   'P 1'
#
loop_
_entity.id
_entity.type
_entity.pdbx_description
1 polymer ?
#
loop_
_entity_poly.entity_id
_entity_poly.type
_entity_poly.pdbx_seq_one_letter_code
_entity_poly.pdbx_strand_id
1 'polypeptide(L)'
;MIVTLTPNPSLDRTVTLPGPLLRGAVNRLGSVTVEPGGKGVNVARVLASSGQEATALVPAASDDPLLRAIDSLGLPGLACRAVPVAGAARINTAVTEPDGTTTKLNES
;
A
#
# COMPACT_ATOMS: atom_id res chain seq x y z
N MET A 1 10.04 -7.28 20.66
CA MET A 1 9.34 -7.65 19.41
C MET A 1 7.89 -7.25 19.50
N ILE A 2 7.43 -6.52 18.53
CA ILE A 2 6.02 -6.09 18.43
C ILE A 2 5.43 -6.75 17.20
N VAL A 3 4.25 -7.34 17.34
CA VAL A 3 3.51 -7.94 16.25
C VAL A 3 2.25 -7.12 15.99
N THR A 4 2.04 -6.72 14.75
CA THR A 4 0.81 -6.06 14.34
C THR A 4 -0.02 -7.00 13.48
N LEU A 5 -1.35 -6.89 13.59
CA LEU A 5 -2.27 -7.66 12.77
C LEU A 5 -3.05 -6.69 11.88
N THR A 6 -3.03 -6.94 10.58
CA THR A 6 -3.81 -6.19 9.61
C THR A 6 -4.76 -7.13 8.89
N PRO A 7 -6.02 -7.24 9.35
CA PRO A 7 -6.97 -8.19 8.74
C PRO A 7 -7.36 -7.83 7.30
N ASN A 8 -7.31 -6.56 6.94
CA ASN A 8 -7.66 -6.10 5.60
C ASN A 8 -6.62 -5.12 5.04
N PRO A 9 -5.43 -5.64 4.70
CA PRO A 9 -4.38 -4.81 4.12
C PRO A 9 -4.74 -4.36 2.71
N SER A 10 -3.99 -3.38 2.21
CA SER A 10 -4.18 -2.85 0.86
C SER A 10 -2.85 -2.59 0.16
N LEU A 11 -2.89 -2.51 -1.16
CA LEU A 11 -1.91 -1.82 -1.96
C LEU A 11 -2.45 -0.43 -2.25
N ASP A 12 -1.75 0.60 -1.80
CA ASP A 12 -2.13 1.99 -2.03
C ASP A 12 -1.37 2.50 -3.24
N ARG A 13 -2.10 2.68 -4.34
CA ARG A 13 -1.56 3.11 -5.62
C ARG A 13 -1.88 4.58 -5.82
N THR A 14 -0.85 5.41 -5.91
CA THR A 14 -1.00 6.82 -6.21
C THR A 14 -0.57 7.09 -7.64
N VAL A 15 -1.46 7.70 -8.42
CA VAL A 15 -1.19 8.08 -9.80
C VAL A 15 -1.26 9.59 -9.91
N THR A 16 -0.31 10.18 -10.65
CA THR A 16 -0.32 11.61 -10.93
C THR A 16 -0.70 11.86 -12.38
N LEU A 17 -1.43 12.92 -12.59
CA LEU A 17 -1.81 13.37 -13.92
C LEU A 17 -1.02 14.62 -14.29
N PRO A 18 -0.63 14.78 -15.57
CA PRO A 18 0.05 15.99 -16.04
C PRO A 18 -0.87 17.20 -16.16
N GLY A 19 -2.18 16.98 -16.09
CA GLY A 19 -3.21 17.99 -16.16
C GLY A 19 -4.46 17.59 -15.38
N PRO A 20 -5.53 18.36 -15.47
CA PRO A 20 -6.79 18.02 -14.81
C PRO A 20 -7.33 16.68 -15.27
N LEU A 21 -8.02 15.97 -14.38
CA LEU A 21 -8.72 14.74 -14.74
C LEU A 21 -9.86 15.08 -15.69
N LEU A 22 -9.83 14.46 -16.87
CA LEU A 22 -10.85 14.63 -17.90
C LEU A 22 -11.81 13.45 -17.86
N ARG A 23 -12.96 13.68 -17.28
CA ARG A 23 -13.98 12.65 -17.15
C ARG A 23 -14.48 12.22 -18.55
N GLY A 24 -14.59 10.90 -18.75
CA GLY A 24 -15.04 10.33 -20.02
C GLY A 24 -13.98 10.28 -21.12
N ALA A 25 -12.74 10.66 -20.80
CA ALA A 25 -11.63 10.68 -21.76
C ALA A 25 -10.53 9.70 -21.34
N VAL A 26 -9.56 9.51 -22.20
CA VAL A 26 -8.33 8.79 -21.87
C VAL A 26 -7.39 9.78 -21.16
N ASN A 27 -7.03 9.44 -19.91
CA ASN A 27 -6.10 10.22 -19.11
C ASN A 27 -4.81 9.42 -18.98
N ARG A 28 -3.71 9.94 -19.51
CA ARG A 28 -2.41 9.28 -19.41
C ARG A 28 -1.71 9.70 -18.15
N LEU A 29 -1.16 8.72 -17.42
CA LEU A 29 -0.52 8.95 -16.14
C LEU A 29 0.86 9.56 -16.32
N GLY A 30 1.21 10.50 -15.44
CA GLY A 30 2.56 11.04 -15.33
C GLY A 30 3.47 10.12 -14.52
N SER A 31 2.99 9.66 -13.36
CA SER A 31 3.75 8.74 -12.51
C SER A 31 2.82 7.81 -11.73
N VAL A 32 3.39 6.70 -11.26
CA VAL A 32 2.69 5.72 -10.42
C VAL A 32 3.59 5.36 -9.26
N THR A 33 3.05 5.44 -8.05
CA THR A 33 3.71 4.97 -6.82
C THR A 33 2.82 3.95 -6.14
N VAL A 34 3.42 2.86 -5.65
CA VAL A 34 2.69 1.80 -4.96
C VAL A 34 3.29 1.62 -3.57
N GLU A 35 2.45 1.66 -2.54
CA GLU A 35 2.85 1.46 -1.16
C GLU A 35 1.94 0.45 -0.47
N PRO A 36 2.46 -0.32 0.51
CA PRO A 36 1.59 -1.17 1.32
C PRO A 36 0.79 -0.32 2.28
N GLY A 37 -0.47 -0.68 2.53
CA GLY A 37 -1.36 0.02 3.44
C GLY A 37 -2.09 -0.91 4.39
N GLY A 38 -2.82 -0.30 5.31
CA GLY A 38 -3.52 -0.96 6.38
C GLY A 38 -2.99 -0.49 7.73
N LYS A 39 -3.85 -0.43 8.74
CA LYS A 39 -3.49 0.18 10.04
C LYS A 39 -2.31 -0.51 10.71
N GLY A 40 -2.35 -1.85 10.80
CA GLY A 40 -1.27 -2.60 11.43
C GLY A 40 0.05 -2.53 10.65
N VAL A 41 -0.01 -2.55 9.33
CA VAL A 41 1.16 -2.35 8.48
C VAL A 41 1.77 -0.97 8.72
N ASN A 42 0.95 0.06 8.80
CA ASN A 42 1.42 1.43 9.04
C ASN A 42 2.07 1.58 10.42
N VAL A 43 1.50 0.95 11.46
CA VAL A 43 2.09 0.94 12.80
C VAL A 43 3.43 0.22 12.81
N ALA A 44 3.53 -0.95 12.20
CA ALA A 44 4.78 -1.71 12.12
C ALA A 44 5.86 -0.92 11.38
N ARG A 45 5.49 -0.23 10.33
CA ARG A 45 6.36 0.62 9.54
C ARG A 45 6.94 1.78 10.35
N VAL A 46 6.11 2.47 11.14
CA VAL A 46 6.54 3.55 12.03
C VAL A 46 7.48 3.03 13.10
N LEU A 47 7.17 1.90 13.73
CA LEU A 47 8.01 1.28 14.75
C LEU A 47 9.37 0.89 14.18
N ALA A 48 9.41 0.25 13.02
CA ALA A 48 10.65 -0.13 12.37
C ALA A 48 11.49 1.09 11.98
N SER A 49 10.85 2.15 11.52
CA SER A 49 11.52 3.41 11.19
C SER A 49 12.14 4.08 12.43
N SER A 50 11.61 3.80 13.61
CA SER A 50 12.12 4.32 14.89
C SER A 50 13.19 3.41 15.50
N GLY A 51 13.65 2.40 14.79
CA GLY A 51 14.68 1.48 15.26
C GLY A 51 14.17 0.31 16.07
N GLN A 52 12.87 0.08 16.17
CA GLN A 52 12.29 -1.06 16.86
C GLN A 52 12.03 -2.21 15.89
N GLU A 53 12.06 -3.44 16.40
CA GLU A 53 11.70 -4.62 15.64
C GLU A 53 10.19 -4.81 15.67
N ALA A 54 9.60 -4.95 14.49
CA ALA A 54 8.18 -5.19 14.34
C ALA A 54 7.91 -6.23 13.26
N THR A 55 6.91 -7.06 13.48
CA THR A 55 6.42 -8.03 12.48
C THR A 55 4.98 -7.66 12.11
N ALA A 56 4.75 -7.43 10.83
CA ALA A 56 3.40 -7.24 10.31
C ALA A 56 2.83 -8.60 9.89
N LEU A 57 1.71 -8.98 10.50
CA LEU A 57 0.98 -10.20 10.16
C LEU A 57 -0.19 -9.82 9.27
N VAL A 58 -0.21 -10.36 8.04
CA VAL A 58 -1.20 -9.99 7.02
C VAL A 58 -1.77 -11.24 6.34
N PRO A 59 -3.08 -11.28 6.03
CA PRO A 59 -3.62 -12.30 5.14
C PRO A 59 -3.20 -11.98 3.70
N ALA A 60 -2.52 -12.89 3.05
CA ALA A 60 -2.09 -12.71 1.67
C ALA A 60 -1.71 -14.03 1.03
N ALA A 61 -1.96 -14.14 -0.27
CA ALA A 61 -1.40 -15.23 -1.06
C ALA A 61 0.13 -15.06 -1.15
N SER A 62 0.85 -16.18 -1.29
CA SER A 62 2.32 -16.15 -1.28
C SER A 62 2.94 -15.33 -2.40
N ASP A 63 2.21 -15.11 -3.49
CA ASP A 63 2.62 -14.33 -4.66
C ASP A 63 1.98 -12.93 -4.71
N ASP A 64 1.28 -12.53 -3.64
CA ASP A 64 0.61 -11.23 -3.63
C ASP A 64 1.64 -10.09 -3.72
N PRO A 65 1.44 -9.13 -4.62
CA PRO A 65 2.31 -7.95 -4.73
C PRO A 65 2.45 -7.15 -3.43
N LEU A 66 1.47 -7.25 -2.51
CA LEU A 66 1.54 -6.62 -1.19
C LEU A 66 2.81 -7.03 -0.43
N LEU A 67 3.19 -8.32 -0.49
CA LEU A 67 4.36 -8.81 0.23
C LEU A 67 5.64 -8.20 -0.30
N ARG A 68 5.76 -8.04 -1.61
CA ARG A 68 6.90 -7.35 -2.24
C ARG A 68 6.90 -5.86 -1.93
N ALA A 69 5.74 -5.24 -1.85
CA ALA A 69 5.64 -3.83 -1.49
C ALA A 69 6.14 -3.58 -0.05
N ILE A 70 5.80 -4.46 0.90
CA ILE A 70 6.30 -4.37 2.26
C ILE A 70 7.82 -4.57 2.30
N ASP A 71 8.33 -5.57 1.61
CA ASP A 71 9.77 -5.86 1.55
C ASP A 71 10.55 -4.71 0.91
N SER A 72 9.98 -4.07 -0.10
CA SER A 72 10.60 -2.95 -0.81
C SER A 72 10.76 -1.68 0.02
N LEU A 73 10.12 -1.60 1.20
CA LEU A 73 10.32 -0.48 2.11
C LEU A 73 11.75 -0.41 2.64
N GLY A 74 12.48 -1.55 2.62
CA GLY A 74 13.88 -1.57 3.02
C GLY A 74 14.12 -1.22 4.48
N LEU A 75 13.18 -1.50 5.37
CA LEU A 75 13.30 -1.23 6.80
C LEU A 75 13.85 -2.46 7.53
N PRO A 76 15.08 -2.40 8.05
CA PRO A 76 15.73 -3.60 8.63
C PRO A 76 14.97 -4.24 9.78
N GLY A 77 14.28 -3.43 10.58
CA GLY A 77 13.50 -3.92 11.73
C GLY A 77 12.10 -4.44 11.36
N LEU A 78 11.70 -4.35 10.11
CA LEU A 78 10.37 -4.75 9.65
C LEU A 78 10.41 -6.13 9.05
N ALA A 79 9.67 -7.07 9.65
CA ALA A 79 9.40 -8.38 9.09
C ALA A 79 7.92 -8.48 8.70
N CYS A 80 7.62 -9.32 7.73
CA CYS A 80 6.26 -9.58 7.31
C CYS A 80 6.00 -11.08 7.35
N ARG A 81 4.87 -11.47 7.93
CA ARG A 81 4.39 -12.84 7.89
C ARG A 81 3.01 -12.89 7.24
N ALA A 82 2.90 -13.67 6.20
CA ALA A 82 1.62 -13.87 5.52
C ALA A 82 0.88 -15.06 6.13
N VAL A 83 -0.41 -14.87 6.40
CA VAL A 83 -1.34 -15.97 6.61
C VAL A 83 -1.96 -16.28 5.25
N PRO A 84 -1.70 -17.45 4.65
CA PRO A 84 -2.15 -17.73 3.29
C PRO A 84 -3.66 -17.67 3.15
N VAL A 85 -4.11 -16.91 2.14
CA VAL A 85 -5.51 -16.82 1.74
C VAL A 85 -5.61 -16.88 0.23
N ALA A 86 -6.78 -17.21 -0.28
CA ALA A 86 -7.06 -17.10 -1.70
C ALA A 86 -7.42 -15.63 -2.03
N GLY A 87 -7.14 -15.22 -3.26
CA GLY A 87 -7.44 -13.88 -3.73
C GLY A 87 -6.32 -12.89 -3.49
N ALA A 88 -6.49 -11.69 -4.01
CA ALA A 88 -5.52 -10.61 -3.96
C ALA A 88 -5.91 -9.58 -2.90
N ALA A 89 -4.93 -8.90 -2.34
CA ALA A 89 -5.17 -7.74 -1.49
C ALA A 89 -5.90 -6.65 -2.29
N ARG A 90 -6.76 -5.91 -1.63
CA ARG A 90 -7.47 -4.79 -2.26
C ARG A 90 -6.50 -3.71 -2.70
N ILE A 91 -6.87 -3.01 -3.76
CA ILE A 91 -6.09 -1.89 -4.29
C ILE A 91 -6.90 -0.62 -4.09
N ASN A 92 -6.30 0.36 -3.44
CA ASN A 92 -6.84 1.70 -3.32
C ASN A 92 -6.06 2.61 -4.27
N THR A 93 -6.76 3.34 -5.11
CA THR A 93 -6.13 4.22 -6.08
C THR A 93 -6.43 5.68 -5.73
N ALA A 94 -5.38 6.48 -5.61
CA ALA A 94 -5.48 7.93 -5.45
C ALA A 94 -5.03 8.59 -6.75
N VAL A 95 -5.89 9.42 -7.33
CA VAL A 95 -5.58 10.19 -8.54
C VAL A 95 -5.30 11.63 -8.12
N THR A 96 -4.08 12.10 -8.34
CA THR A 96 -3.66 13.45 -7.95
C THR A 96 -3.48 14.32 -9.19
N GLU A 97 -4.15 15.45 -9.19
CA GLU A 97 -4.06 16.47 -10.24
C GLU A 97 -3.00 17.52 -9.87
N PRO A 98 -2.48 18.29 -10.85
CA PRO A 98 -1.42 19.26 -10.58
C PRO A 98 -1.75 20.33 -9.53
N ASP A 99 -3.03 20.64 -9.36
CA ASP A 99 -3.48 21.63 -8.37
C ASP A 99 -3.58 21.05 -6.94
N GLY A 100 -3.24 19.77 -6.76
CA GLY A 100 -3.32 19.08 -5.48
C GLY A 100 -4.65 18.36 -5.23
N THR A 101 -5.62 18.49 -6.10
CA THR A 101 -6.88 17.76 -5.98
C THR A 101 -6.62 16.26 -6.05
N THR A 102 -7.12 15.52 -5.06
CA THR A 102 -6.96 14.06 -5.00
C THR A 102 -8.32 13.39 -5.00
N THR A 103 -8.51 12.48 -5.96
CA THR A 103 -9.70 11.65 -6.06
C THR A 103 -9.34 10.21 -5.73
N LYS A 104 -10.10 9.58 -4.85
CA LYS A 104 -9.82 8.21 -4.40
C LYS A 104 -10.82 7.23 -4.98
N LEU A 105 -10.30 6.13 -5.50
CA LEU A 105 -11.05 5.01 -6.04
C LEU A 105 -10.64 3.76 -5.26
N ASN A 106 -11.43 3.41 -4.25
CA ASN A 106 -11.08 2.37 -3.30
C ASN A 106 -11.86 1.09 -3.56
N GLU A 107 -11.15 -0.04 -3.53
CA GLU A 107 -11.79 -1.36 -3.48
C GLU A 107 -12.27 -1.66 -2.06
N SER A 108 -13.33 -2.40 -1.98
CA SER A 108 -13.91 -2.80 -0.68
C SER A 108 -13.09 -3.86 0.04
#